data_04508fab297742b1070a3c73dd4dda18
#
_entry.id   04508fab297742b1070a3c73dd4dda18
#
_cell.length_a   1.000
_cell.length_b   1.000
_cell.length_c   1.000
_cell.angle_alpha   90.00
_cell.angle_beta   90.00
_cell.angle_gamma   90.00
#
_symmetry.space_group_name_H-M   'P 1'
#
loop_
_entity.id
_entity.type
_entity.pdbx_description
1 polymer ?
#
loop_
_entity_poly.entity_id
_entity_poly.type
_entity_poly.pdbx_seq_one_letter_code
_entity_poly.pdbx_strand_id
1 'polypeptide(L)'
;DARTGKLVWRTVKADYRDGLTHTSGPIVANGVIVSGINGCERFVASGCFITGHDPETGEELWRTSTIALPGDPNSDSWGDLEPTHRAGGDTWIPGSYDAALNLFYIGTSQAKPWVAASRGMTPHQAALYTNSTLAINPNTGAIAWHFQHVPGETIDMEVGFERILINRGDEEADRVLYTIGKDGILWKLQRSNGRFLELFETIPQNIYQSIDRVNGRLIYRQDILDANIDQPFTACPGIYGGHNWQAAAYD
;
A
#
# COMPACT_ATOMS: atom_id res chain seq x y z
N ASP A 1 -3.52 -4.86 29.37
CA ASP A 1 -2.65 -5.84 30.03
C ASP A 1 -3.11 -7.27 29.68
N ALA A 2 -2.27 -8.04 29.00
CA ALA A 2 -2.60 -9.38 28.51
C ALA A 2 -2.89 -10.41 29.63
N ARG A 3 -2.36 -10.22 30.85
CA ARG A 3 -2.57 -11.13 31.99
C ARG A 3 -3.88 -10.86 32.71
N THR A 4 -4.35 -9.62 32.70
CA THR A 4 -5.48 -9.19 33.53
C THR A 4 -6.69 -8.70 32.72
N GLY A 5 -6.53 -8.46 31.43
CA GLY A 5 -7.54 -7.84 30.58
C GLY A 5 -7.82 -6.37 30.91
N LYS A 6 -7.08 -5.75 31.83
CA LYS A 6 -7.28 -4.36 32.19
C LYS A 6 -6.80 -3.43 31.09
N LEU A 7 -7.60 -2.39 30.80
CA LEU A 7 -7.21 -1.30 29.92
C LEU A 7 -6.01 -0.57 30.53
N VAL A 8 -4.93 -0.44 29.78
CA VAL A 8 -3.73 0.32 30.16
C VAL A 8 -3.86 1.76 29.66
N TRP A 9 -4.11 1.91 28.34
CA TRP A 9 -4.32 3.20 27.70
C TRP A 9 -5.29 3.10 26.52
N ARG A 10 -5.75 4.22 26.03
CA ARG A 10 -6.60 4.35 24.85
C ARG A 10 -6.20 5.61 24.09
N THR A 11 -5.89 5.45 22.80
CA THR A 11 -5.53 6.56 21.89
C THR A 11 -6.54 6.66 20.77
N VAL A 12 -6.97 7.89 20.46
CA VAL A 12 -7.82 8.19 19.31
C VAL A 12 -6.92 8.69 18.18
N LYS A 13 -6.81 7.92 17.10
CA LYS A 13 -5.98 8.25 15.94
C LYS A 13 -6.63 9.27 15.00
N ALA A 14 -7.93 9.20 14.85
CA ALA A 14 -8.72 10.04 13.96
C ALA A 14 -10.18 10.11 14.43
N ASP A 15 -10.92 11.08 13.92
CA ASP A 15 -12.37 11.14 14.15
C ASP A 15 -13.08 10.21 13.13
N TYR A 16 -13.83 9.25 13.65
CA TYR A 16 -14.61 8.33 12.80
C TYR A 16 -15.70 9.04 11.99
N ARG A 17 -16.11 10.24 12.41
CA ARG A 17 -17.10 11.07 11.69
C ARG A 17 -16.58 11.61 10.37
N ASP A 18 -15.26 11.64 10.19
CA ASP A 18 -14.60 11.95 8.92
C ASP A 18 -14.56 10.76 7.96
N GLY A 19 -15.19 9.63 8.34
CA GLY A 19 -15.23 8.40 7.55
C GLY A 19 -14.06 7.48 7.79
N LEU A 20 -13.07 7.88 8.60
CA LEU A 20 -11.91 7.07 8.92
C LEU A 20 -12.27 5.89 9.81
N THR A 21 -11.75 4.72 9.46
CA THR A 21 -11.99 3.46 10.18
C THR A 21 -10.67 2.73 10.43
N HIS A 22 -10.70 1.72 11.29
CA HIS A 22 -9.53 0.98 11.68
C HIS A 22 -9.80 -0.53 11.64
N THR A 23 -9.31 -1.19 10.60
CA THR A 23 -9.44 -2.65 10.42
C THR A 23 -8.07 -3.35 10.50
N SER A 24 -6.98 -2.60 10.30
CA SER A 24 -5.62 -3.12 10.37
C SER A 24 -5.24 -3.48 11.82
N GLY A 25 -4.78 -4.71 12.04
CA GLY A 25 -4.19 -5.10 13.32
C GLY A 25 -2.87 -4.36 13.58
N PRO A 26 -2.61 -3.89 14.81
CA PRO A 26 -1.32 -3.30 15.15
C PRO A 26 -0.21 -4.34 15.19
N ILE A 27 1.01 -3.95 14.83
CA ILE A 27 2.22 -4.76 14.91
C ILE A 27 3.22 -4.07 15.83
N VAL A 28 3.88 -4.84 16.69
CA VAL A 28 5.00 -4.33 17.48
C VAL A 28 6.29 -4.46 16.66
N ALA A 29 6.90 -3.33 16.34
CA ALA A 29 8.14 -3.24 15.57
C ALA A 29 9.18 -2.43 16.37
N ASN A 30 10.25 -3.08 16.81
CA ASN A 30 11.32 -2.47 17.62
C ASN A 30 10.83 -1.62 18.80
N GLY A 31 9.87 -2.14 19.57
CA GLY A 31 9.33 -1.44 20.73
C GLY A 31 8.31 -0.34 20.41
N VAL A 32 7.91 -0.18 19.15
CA VAL A 32 6.88 0.77 18.70
C VAL A 32 5.65 -0.01 18.22
N ILE A 33 4.46 0.41 18.60
CA ILE A 33 3.20 -0.14 18.08
C ILE A 33 2.87 0.60 16.79
N VAL A 34 3.03 -0.09 15.66
CA VAL A 34 2.74 0.48 14.34
C VAL A 34 1.36 0.04 13.86
N SER A 35 0.61 0.98 13.33
CA SER A 35 -0.78 0.73 12.93
C SER A 35 -1.20 1.60 11.75
N GLY A 36 -1.86 0.99 10.76
CA GLY A 36 -2.47 1.67 9.62
C GLY A 36 -3.82 2.30 9.94
N ILE A 37 -4.45 2.85 8.92
CA ILE A 37 -5.83 3.36 8.94
C ILE A 37 -6.48 3.18 7.57
N ASN A 38 -7.79 3.21 7.49
CA ASN A 38 -8.56 3.13 6.25
C ASN A 38 -9.79 4.03 6.27
N GLY A 39 -10.52 4.08 5.16
CA GLY A 39 -11.66 4.99 4.98
C GLY A 39 -11.24 6.38 4.52
N CYS A 40 -10.06 6.50 3.88
CA CYS A 40 -9.50 7.76 3.43
C CYS A 40 -10.09 8.15 2.07
N GLU A 41 -11.35 8.49 2.10
CA GLU A 41 -12.09 8.93 0.93
C GLU A 41 -11.74 10.38 0.55
N ARG A 42 -12.25 10.83 -0.59
CA ARG A 42 -12.12 12.21 -1.03
C ARG A 42 -12.52 13.19 0.08
N PHE A 43 -11.79 14.30 0.16
CA PHE A 43 -11.99 15.40 1.12
C PHE A 43 -11.52 15.16 2.55
N VAL A 44 -10.90 14.04 2.84
CA VAL A 44 -10.13 13.89 4.09
C VAL A 44 -8.77 14.56 3.89
N ALA A 45 -8.60 15.74 4.45
CA ALA A 45 -7.47 16.65 4.14
C ALA A 45 -6.07 16.05 4.39
N SER A 46 -5.94 15.06 5.25
CA SER A 46 -4.67 14.40 5.55
C SER A 46 -4.42 13.12 4.74
N GLY A 47 -5.42 12.67 3.94
CA GLY A 47 -5.37 11.35 3.32
C GLY A 47 -5.22 10.22 4.34
N CYS A 48 -4.79 9.06 3.89
CA CYS A 48 -4.42 7.97 4.79
C CYS A 48 -3.03 8.15 5.37
N PHE A 49 -2.79 7.47 6.50
CA PHE A 49 -1.53 7.55 7.22
C PHE A 49 -1.27 6.28 8.04
N ILE A 50 -0.01 6.13 8.43
CA ILE A 50 0.46 5.11 9.37
C ILE A 50 0.95 5.84 10.60
N THR A 51 0.73 5.25 11.78
CA THR A 51 1.20 5.83 13.06
C THR A 51 2.05 4.85 13.83
N GLY A 52 3.05 5.37 14.53
CA GLY A 52 3.80 4.67 15.57
C GLY A 52 3.43 5.19 16.94
N HIS A 53 3.23 4.30 17.90
CA HIS A 53 2.84 4.65 19.27
C HIS A 53 3.77 4.02 20.29
N ASP A 54 3.99 4.74 21.38
CA ASP A 54 4.65 4.22 22.56
C ASP A 54 3.81 3.10 23.19
N PRO A 55 4.37 1.91 23.47
CA PRO A 55 3.61 0.78 23.98
C PRO A 55 3.14 0.94 25.43
N GLU A 56 3.80 1.78 26.22
CA GLU A 56 3.47 1.98 27.64
C GLU A 56 2.41 3.07 27.84
N THR A 57 2.44 4.12 27.02
CA THR A 57 1.58 5.30 27.18
C THR A 57 0.50 5.43 26.11
N GLY A 58 0.70 4.82 24.93
CA GLY A 58 -0.15 5.02 23.76
C GLY A 58 0.06 6.34 23.04
N GLU A 59 1.05 7.14 23.45
CA GLU A 59 1.39 8.40 22.78
C GLU A 59 1.80 8.18 21.33
N GLU A 60 1.28 9.02 20.42
CA GLU A 60 1.69 8.99 19.01
C GLU A 60 3.09 9.59 18.87
N LEU A 61 4.06 8.74 18.51
CA LEU A 61 5.46 9.12 18.34
C LEU A 61 5.73 9.73 16.96
N TRP A 62 5.04 9.23 15.94
CA TRP A 62 5.16 9.71 14.56
C TRP A 62 3.92 9.35 13.74
N ARG A 63 3.74 10.10 12.65
CA ARG A 63 2.68 9.90 11.66
C ARG A 63 3.28 10.07 10.26
N THR A 64 3.01 9.11 9.36
CA THR A 64 3.51 9.10 7.98
C THR A 64 2.35 9.00 7.01
N SER A 65 2.23 9.95 6.09
CA SER A 65 1.22 9.92 5.03
C SER A 65 1.48 8.76 4.08
N THR A 66 0.42 8.11 3.61
CA THR A 66 0.47 7.05 2.59
C THR A 66 0.19 7.57 1.18
N ILE A 67 0.01 8.87 1.04
CA ILE A 67 -0.05 9.58 -0.25
C ILE A 67 0.98 10.69 -0.26
N ALA A 68 1.52 11.02 -1.44
CA ALA A 68 2.46 12.12 -1.57
C ALA A 68 1.72 13.47 -1.43
N LEU A 69 2.11 14.23 -0.42
CA LEU A 69 1.53 15.55 -0.10
C LEU A 69 2.29 16.67 -0.83
N PRO A 70 1.73 17.88 -0.92
CA PRO A 70 2.46 19.04 -1.43
C PRO A 70 3.76 19.26 -0.67
N GLY A 71 4.86 19.43 -1.41
CA GLY A 71 6.20 19.57 -0.86
C GLY A 71 6.98 18.26 -0.74
N ASP A 72 6.33 17.10 -0.83
CA ASP A 72 7.02 15.82 -0.92
C ASP A 72 7.70 15.65 -2.28
N PRO A 73 8.84 14.94 -2.37
CA PRO A 73 9.56 14.72 -3.62
C PRO A 73 8.72 14.06 -4.72
N ASN A 74 7.69 13.30 -4.36
CA ASN A 74 6.83 12.54 -5.27
C ASN A 74 5.44 13.20 -5.47
N SER A 75 5.26 14.44 -5.04
CA SER A 75 3.98 15.16 -5.14
C SER A 75 3.47 15.26 -6.59
N ASP A 76 4.39 15.41 -7.56
CA ASP A 76 4.07 15.51 -8.98
C ASP A 76 3.39 14.26 -9.56
N SER A 77 3.50 13.11 -8.86
CA SER A 77 2.84 11.87 -9.26
C SER A 77 1.31 11.96 -9.26
N TRP A 78 0.75 12.97 -8.62
CA TRP A 78 -0.68 13.28 -8.57
C TRP A 78 -1.13 14.28 -9.66
N GLY A 79 -0.18 14.75 -10.51
CA GLY A 79 -0.46 15.79 -11.50
C GLY A 79 -0.97 17.08 -10.84
N ASP A 80 -1.92 17.73 -11.51
CA ASP A 80 -2.51 18.99 -11.04
C ASP A 80 -3.67 18.80 -10.05
N LEU A 81 -3.86 17.56 -9.53
CA LEU A 81 -4.95 17.29 -8.60
C LEU A 81 -4.74 18.05 -7.28
N GLU A 82 -5.74 18.85 -6.93
CA GLU A 82 -5.74 19.60 -5.67
C GLU A 82 -5.49 18.69 -4.46
N PRO A 83 -4.67 19.09 -3.48
CA PRO A 83 -4.30 18.26 -2.35
C PRO A 83 -5.49 17.69 -1.57
N THR A 84 -6.55 18.47 -1.42
CA THR A 84 -7.80 18.06 -0.74
C THR A 84 -8.59 17.00 -1.50
N HIS A 85 -8.26 16.76 -2.77
CA HIS A 85 -8.87 15.73 -3.60
C HIS A 85 -8.01 14.46 -3.71
N ARG A 86 -6.76 14.49 -3.21
CA ARG A 86 -5.90 13.31 -3.14
C ARG A 86 -6.40 12.38 -2.05
N ALA A 87 -6.80 11.18 -2.40
CA ALA A 87 -7.43 10.24 -1.49
C ALA A 87 -7.01 8.79 -1.80
N GLY A 88 -7.25 7.89 -0.85
CA GLY A 88 -6.83 6.50 -0.91
C GLY A 88 -5.51 6.25 -0.19
N GLY A 89 -4.78 5.22 -0.60
CA GLY A 89 -3.59 4.77 0.09
C GLY A 89 -3.89 4.12 1.44
N ASP A 90 -5.08 3.55 1.59
CA ASP A 90 -5.51 2.87 2.82
C ASP A 90 -4.54 1.76 3.19
N THR A 91 -4.31 1.60 4.48
CA THR A 91 -3.46 0.56 5.08
C THR A 91 -4.32 -0.31 6.00
N TRP A 92 -5.24 -1.03 5.40
CA TRP A 92 -6.30 -1.75 6.09
C TRP A 92 -5.95 -3.20 6.46
N ILE A 93 -4.82 -3.70 5.95
CA ILE A 93 -4.23 -5.01 6.30
C ILE A 93 -2.97 -4.78 7.15
N PRO A 94 -2.70 -5.64 8.15
CA PRO A 94 -1.48 -5.54 8.95
C PRO A 94 -0.20 -5.64 8.10
N GLY A 95 0.85 -4.97 8.55
CA GLY A 95 2.18 -5.09 7.97
C GLY A 95 2.99 -6.24 8.56
N SER A 96 4.25 -6.35 8.14
CA SER A 96 5.24 -7.31 8.62
C SER A 96 6.51 -6.59 9.07
N TYR A 97 7.19 -7.11 10.09
CA TYR A 97 8.41 -6.50 10.62
C TYR A 97 9.63 -7.41 10.48
N ASP A 98 10.72 -6.86 9.96
CA ASP A 98 12.04 -7.49 9.91
C ASP A 98 12.95 -6.88 10.97
N ALA A 99 13.22 -7.62 12.04
CA ALA A 99 14.07 -7.15 13.13
C ALA A 99 15.54 -7.00 12.71
N ALA A 100 16.03 -7.79 11.75
CA ALA A 100 17.42 -7.74 11.31
C ALA A 100 17.72 -6.48 10.49
N LEU A 101 16.75 -6.01 9.69
CA LEU A 101 16.84 -4.78 8.90
C LEU A 101 16.25 -3.57 9.64
N ASN A 102 15.53 -3.79 10.74
CA ASN A 102 14.74 -2.78 11.44
C ASN A 102 13.79 -2.03 10.48
N LEU A 103 13.08 -2.79 9.63
CA LEU A 103 12.12 -2.27 8.67
C LEU A 103 10.74 -2.90 8.87
N PHE A 104 9.73 -2.05 8.90
CA PHE A 104 8.32 -2.43 8.88
C PHE A 104 7.78 -2.28 7.47
N TYR A 105 7.16 -3.33 6.93
CA TYR A 105 6.61 -3.35 5.58
C TYR A 105 5.09 -3.36 5.63
N ILE A 106 4.47 -2.50 4.83
CA ILE A 106 3.01 -2.44 4.73
C ILE A 106 2.57 -2.13 3.30
N GLY A 107 1.39 -2.62 2.93
CA GLY A 107 0.77 -2.31 1.66
C GLY A 107 -0.16 -1.12 1.76
N THR A 108 -0.18 -0.32 0.70
CA THR A 108 -1.17 0.73 0.49
C THR A 108 -2.15 0.33 -0.60
N SER A 109 -3.40 0.68 -0.42
CA SER A 109 -4.47 0.47 -1.40
C SER A 109 -4.41 1.50 -2.54
N GLN A 110 -5.36 1.40 -3.46
CA GLN A 110 -5.51 2.27 -4.63
C GLN A 110 -5.82 3.72 -4.27
N ALA A 111 -5.67 4.62 -5.26
CA ALA A 111 -6.18 5.98 -5.18
C ALA A 111 -7.72 5.98 -5.25
N LYS A 112 -8.35 6.96 -4.62
CA LYS A 112 -9.82 7.06 -4.53
C LYS A 112 -10.35 8.37 -5.11
N PRO A 113 -11.53 8.34 -5.75
CA PRO A 113 -12.25 7.17 -6.25
C PRO A 113 -11.35 6.32 -7.16
N TRP A 114 -11.55 4.99 -7.20
CA TRP A 114 -10.62 4.08 -7.88
C TRP A 114 -10.59 4.25 -9.42
N VAL A 115 -11.64 4.77 -10.06
CA VAL A 115 -11.58 5.16 -11.48
C VAL A 115 -10.83 6.48 -11.64
N ALA A 116 -9.74 6.48 -12.40
CA ALA A 116 -8.88 7.65 -12.57
C ALA A 116 -9.66 8.89 -13.07
N ALA A 117 -10.51 8.74 -14.07
CA ALA A 117 -11.35 9.83 -14.59
C ALA A 117 -12.31 10.41 -13.51
N SER A 118 -12.82 9.58 -12.60
CA SER A 118 -13.71 10.02 -11.51
C SER A 118 -13.00 10.89 -10.48
N ARG A 119 -11.69 10.78 -10.34
CA ARG A 119 -10.88 11.62 -9.45
C ARG A 119 -10.20 12.79 -10.18
N GLY A 120 -10.47 12.98 -11.48
CA GLY A 120 -9.88 14.04 -12.28
C GLY A 120 -8.44 13.75 -12.73
N MET A 121 -8.08 12.47 -12.82
CA MET A 121 -6.76 12.00 -13.24
C MET A 121 -6.86 11.09 -14.46
N THR A 122 -5.71 10.67 -14.96
CA THR A 122 -5.59 9.61 -15.97
C THR A 122 -4.67 8.51 -15.43
N PRO A 123 -4.67 7.29 -16.01
CA PRO A 123 -3.74 6.23 -15.60
C PRO A 123 -2.25 6.54 -15.85
N HIS A 124 -1.93 7.66 -16.51
CA HIS A 124 -0.54 8.14 -16.68
C HIS A 124 0.06 8.77 -15.41
N GLN A 125 -0.80 9.19 -14.47
CA GLN A 125 -0.37 9.79 -13.20
C GLN A 125 -0.30 8.68 -12.15
N ALA A 126 0.89 8.47 -11.61
CA ALA A 126 1.17 7.33 -10.73
C ALA A 126 0.43 7.34 -9.39
N ALA A 127 0.08 8.53 -8.88
CA ALA A 127 -0.61 8.73 -7.58
C ALA A 127 0.14 8.08 -6.41
N LEU A 128 1.42 8.40 -6.22
CA LEU A 128 2.23 7.85 -5.12
C LEU A 128 1.70 8.32 -3.74
N TYR A 129 1.69 7.48 -2.71
CA TYR A 129 2.22 6.11 -2.66
C TYR A 129 1.10 5.05 -2.71
N THR A 130 0.06 5.24 -3.49
CA THR A 130 -1.01 4.24 -3.63
C THR A 130 -0.47 2.97 -4.31
N ASN A 131 -1.10 1.83 -4.07
CA ASN A 131 -0.74 0.53 -4.63
C ASN A 131 0.75 0.16 -4.48
N SER A 132 1.31 0.48 -3.33
CA SER A 132 2.74 0.32 -3.06
C SER A 132 3.01 -0.59 -1.89
N THR A 133 4.20 -1.18 -1.89
CA THR A 133 4.86 -1.61 -0.66
C THR A 133 5.67 -0.45 -0.12
N LEU A 134 5.43 -0.09 1.13
CA LEU A 134 6.26 0.86 1.89
C LEU A 134 7.11 0.09 2.89
N ALA A 135 8.41 0.40 2.94
CA ALA A 135 9.28 -0.01 4.02
C ALA A 135 9.57 1.21 4.91
N ILE A 136 9.24 1.10 6.16
CA ILE A 136 9.24 2.21 7.12
C ILE A 136 10.20 1.88 8.26
N ASN A 137 11.00 2.85 8.64
CA ASN A 137 11.76 2.77 9.88
C ASN A 137 10.78 2.92 11.07
N PRO A 138 10.58 1.89 11.89
CA PRO A 138 9.55 1.91 12.93
C PRO A 138 9.83 2.93 14.04
N ASN A 139 11.07 3.35 14.22
CA ASN A 139 11.44 4.33 15.27
C ASN A 139 11.14 5.77 14.85
N THR A 140 11.15 6.08 13.55
CA THR A 140 11.01 7.46 13.05
C THR A 140 9.81 7.70 12.16
N GLY A 141 9.19 6.63 11.64
CA GLY A 141 8.15 6.71 10.64
C GLY A 141 8.66 7.02 9.22
N ALA A 142 9.96 7.23 9.04
CA ALA A 142 10.52 7.57 7.72
C ALA A 142 10.38 6.41 6.74
N ILE A 143 9.89 6.70 5.52
CA ILE A 143 9.88 5.74 4.41
C ILE A 143 11.32 5.55 3.95
N ALA A 144 11.87 4.35 4.17
CA ALA A 144 13.21 3.98 3.73
C ALA A 144 13.25 3.70 2.22
N TRP A 145 12.22 3.01 1.73
CA TRP A 145 12.00 2.77 0.32
C TRP A 145 10.52 2.45 0.03
N HIS A 146 10.13 2.57 -1.22
CA HIS A 146 8.83 2.12 -1.71
C HIS A 146 9.00 1.42 -3.07
N PHE A 147 8.04 0.54 -3.37
CA PHE A 147 7.86 -0.05 -4.69
C PHE A 147 6.38 0.02 -5.05
N GLN A 148 6.04 0.74 -6.11
CA GLN A 148 4.66 0.82 -6.59
C GLN A 148 4.38 -0.32 -7.57
N HIS A 149 3.44 -1.18 -7.20
CA HIS A 149 3.07 -2.37 -7.98
C HIS A 149 2.23 -2.01 -9.19
N VAL A 150 1.20 -1.19 -8.99
CA VAL A 150 0.21 -0.83 -10.02
C VAL A 150 0.09 0.70 -10.09
N PRO A 151 1.01 1.38 -10.80
CA PRO A 151 0.94 2.84 -10.96
C PRO A 151 -0.27 3.25 -11.79
N GLY A 152 -0.90 4.38 -11.44
CA GLY A 152 -2.02 4.95 -12.19
C GLY A 152 -3.27 4.07 -12.25
N GLU A 153 -3.44 3.22 -11.25
CA GLU A 153 -4.51 2.24 -11.15
C GLU A 153 -5.90 2.87 -11.35
N THR A 154 -6.79 2.19 -12.10
CA THR A 154 -8.10 2.73 -12.53
C THR A 154 -9.23 1.69 -12.56
N ILE A 155 -9.01 0.46 -12.07
CA ILE A 155 -9.96 -0.66 -12.07
C ILE A 155 -10.03 -1.42 -10.76
N ASP A 156 -9.59 -0.82 -9.67
CA ASP A 156 -9.56 -1.41 -8.33
C ASP A 156 -8.65 -2.64 -8.19
N MET A 157 -7.49 -2.60 -8.84
CA MET A 157 -6.46 -3.67 -8.81
C MET A 157 -5.49 -3.46 -7.65
N GLU A 158 -5.99 -3.32 -6.43
CA GLU A 158 -5.15 -3.04 -5.28
C GLU A 158 -4.18 -4.17 -4.92
N VAL A 159 -2.99 -3.78 -4.47
CA VAL A 159 -1.94 -4.65 -3.94
C VAL A 159 -1.62 -4.24 -2.49
N GLY A 160 -2.68 -4.01 -1.71
CA GLY A 160 -2.63 -3.54 -0.31
C GLY A 160 -2.52 -4.65 0.75
N PHE A 161 -2.32 -5.91 0.34
CA PHE A 161 -2.44 -7.10 1.21
C PHE A 161 -1.15 -7.42 1.97
N GLU A 162 -0.97 -8.67 2.42
CA GLU A 162 0.17 -9.07 3.26
C GLU A 162 1.51 -8.95 2.52
N ARG A 163 2.56 -8.70 3.30
CA ARG A 163 3.96 -8.79 2.88
C ARG A 163 4.59 -9.99 3.58
N ILE A 164 4.82 -11.05 2.82
CA ILE A 164 5.39 -12.31 3.32
C ILE A 164 6.90 -12.19 3.26
N LEU A 165 7.55 -12.25 4.42
CA LEU A 165 8.99 -12.14 4.56
C LEU A 165 9.62 -13.54 4.58
N ILE A 166 10.49 -13.84 3.61
CA ILE A 166 11.12 -15.15 3.47
C ILE A 166 12.63 -14.99 3.49
N ASN A 167 13.29 -15.83 4.30
CA ASN A 167 14.74 -16.02 4.26
C ASN A 167 15.02 -17.32 3.50
N ARG A 168 15.70 -17.23 2.37
CA ARG A 168 16.09 -18.39 1.55
C ARG A 168 17.48 -18.90 1.91
N GLY A 169 18.25 -18.13 2.68
CA GLY A 169 19.59 -18.39 3.17
C GLY A 169 20.02 -17.30 4.14
N ASP A 170 21.29 -17.25 4.47
CA ASP A 170 21.85 -16.34 5.47
C ASP A 170 22.27 -14.98 4.90
N GLU A 171 22.48 -14.91 3.57
CA GLU A 171 22.92 -13.68 2.92
C GLU A 171 21.78 -12.66 2.77
N GLU A 172 22.15 -11.39 2.67
CA GLU A 172 21.18 -10.31 2.43
C GLU A 172 20.37 -10.52 1.16
N ALA A 173 21.01 -11.03 0.10
CA ALA A 173 20.36 -11.34 -1.18
C ALA A 173 19.24 -12.38 -1.05
N ASP A 174 19.28 -13.23 -0.01
CA ASP A 174 18.30 -14.28 0.25
C ASP A 174 17.08 -13.77 1.03
N ARG A 175 17.12 -12.54 1.51
CA ARG A 175 16.02 -11.91 2.24
C ARG A 175 15.06 -11.26 1.28
N VAL A 176 13.99 -11.96 0.97
CA VAL A 176 13.00 -11.53 -0.02
C VAL A 176 11.65 -11.26 0.61
N LEU A 177 10.86 -10.42 -0.05
CA LEU A 177 9.49 -10.11 0.27
C LEU A 177 8.62 -10.56 -0.90
N TYR A 178 7.52 -11.26 -0.60
CA TYR A 178 6.48 -11.58 -1.55
C TYR A 178 5.19 -10.85 -1.19
N THR A 179 4.44 -10.47 -2.20
CA THR A 179 3.06 -10.00 -2.06
C THR A 179 2.28 -10.31 -3.34
N ILE A 180 0.97 -10.44 -3.20
CA ILE A 180 0.04 -10.64 -4.32
C ILE A 180 -1.20 -9.81 -4.04
N GLY A 181 -1.82 -9.28 -5.09
CA GLY A 181 -3.02 -8.48 -4.98
C GLY A 181 -4.10 -8.84 -5.99
N LYS A 182 -5.06 -7.94 -6.14
CA LYS A 182 -6.15 -8.10 -7.12
C LYS A 182 -5.65 -8.17 -8.56
N ASP A 183 -4.47 -7.63 -8.84
CA ASP A 183 -3.79 -7.76 -10.12
C ASP A 183 -3.47 -9.23 -10.51
N GLY A 184 -3.51 -10.15 -9.53
CA GLY A 184 -3.18 -11.57 -9.73
C GLY A 184 -1.71 -11.81 -10.03
N ILE A 185 -0.84 -10.87 -9.68
CA ILE A 185 0.60 -10.96 -9.87
C ILE A 185 1.27 -11.21 -8.53
N LEU A 186 2.01 -12.30 -8.41
CA LEU A 186 2.88 -12.57 -7.27
C LEU A 186 4.20 -11.81 -7.48
N TRP A 187 4.41 -10.77 -6.70
CA TRP A 187 5.58 -9.91 -6.74
C TRP A 187 6.66 -10.40 -5.77
N LYS A 188 7.91 -10.31 -6.19
CA LYS A 188 9.08 -10.63 -5.39
C LYS A 188 10.06 -9.46 -5.38
N LEU A 189 10.33 -8.94 -4.20
CA LEU A 189 11.21 -7.79 -3.98
C LEU A 189 12.36 -8.14 -3.05
N GLN A 190 13.49 -7.44 -3.22
CA GLN A 190 14.58 -7.42 -2.24
C GLN A 190 14.12 -6.64 -1.01
N ARG A 191 14.18 -7.26 0.18
CA ARG A 191 13.66 -6.65 1.42
C ARG A 191 14.41 -5.41 1.87
N SER A 192 15.73 -5.36 1.66
CA SER A 192 16.57 -4.26 2.16
C SER A 192 16.36 -2.93 1.43
N ASN A 193 15.96 -2.97 0.14
CA ASN A 193 15.95 -1.77 -0.71
C ASN A 193 14.79 -1.68 -1.70
N GLY A 194 13.87 -2.64 -1.70
CA GLY A 194 12.70 -2.65 -2.58
C GLY A 194 12.98 -2.97 -4.05
N ARG A 195 14.22 -3.37 -4.39
CA ARG A 195 14.57 -3.72 -5.76
C ARG A 195 13.69 -4.87 -6.26
N PHE A 196 13.08 -4.68 -7.43
CA PHE A 196 12.34 -5.73 -8.13
C PHE A 196 13.28 -6.90 -8.44
N LEU A 197 12.81 -8.11 -8.16
CA LEU A 197 13.54 -9.35 -8.44
C LEU A 197 12.84 -10.19 -9.50
N GLU A 198 11.53 -10.40 -9.33
CA GLU A 198 10.77 -11.31 -10.18
C GLU A 198 9.26 -11.06 -9.99
N LEU A 199 8.46 -11.52 -10.93
CA LEU A 199 7.01 -11.62 -10.80
C LEU A 199 6.47 -12.87 -11.50
N PHE A 200 5.31 -13.34 -11.01
CA PHE A 200 4.59 -14.47 -11.59
C PHE A 200 3.12 -14.08 -11.78
N GLU A 201 2.62 -14.20 -13.00
CA GLU A 201 1.19 -14.08 -13.27
C GLU A 201 0.50 -15.36 -12.82
N THR A 202 -0.34 -15.29 -11.79
CA THR A 202 -1.00 -16.46 -11.19
C THR A 202 -2.31 -16.80 -11.86
N ILE A 203 -2.86 -15.88 -12.64
CA ILE A 203 -4.09 -16.01 -13.41
C ILE A 203 -3.89 -15.36 -14.79
N PRO A 204 -4.67 -15.76 -15.80
CA PRO A 204 -4.74 -15.02 -17.06
C PRO A 204 -5.19 -13.59 -16.84
N GLN A 205 -4.56 -12.64 -17.53
CA GLN A 205 -4.93 -11.23 -17.47
C GLN A 205 -5.03 -10.61 -18.87
N ASN A 206 -5.85 -9.57 -19.02
CA ASN A 206 -5.95 -8.75 -20.23
C ASN A 206 -5.93 -7.25 -19.92
N ILE A 207 -5.39 -6.85 -18.78
CA ILE A 207 -5.28 -5.45 -18.34
C ILE A 207 -4.02 -4.82 -18.93
N TYR A 208 -2.93 -5.56 -18.85
CA TYR A 208 -1.62 -5.09 -19.31
C TYR A 208 -1.33 -5.64 -20.71
N GLN A 209 -0.94 -4.75 -21.61
CA GLN A 209 -0.45 -5.12 -22.93
C GLN A 209 0.87 -5.86 -22.85
N SER A 210 1.73 -5.46 -21.91
CA SER A 210 2.99 -6.13 -21.61
C SER A 210 3.45 -5.83 -20.19
N ILE A 211 4.32 -6.71 -19.68
CA ILE A 211 4.98 -6.59 -18.39
C ILE A 211 6.48 -6.70 -18.61
N ASP A 212 7.22 -5.66 -18.23
CA ASP A 212 8.69 -5.67 -18.27
C ASP A 212 9.22 -6.57 -17.14
N ARG A 213 9.79 -7.70 -17.50
CA ARG A 213 10.32 -8.69 -16.56
C ARG A 213 11.66 -8.29 -15.93
N VAL A 214 12.27 -7.20 -16.37
CA VAL A 214 13.56 -6.72 -15.82
C VAL A 214 13.32 -5.79 -14.62
N ASN A 215 12.27 -4.97 -14.67
CA ASN A 215 12.02 -3.96 -13.65
C ASN A 215 10.61 -3.99 -13.05
N GLY A 216 9.74 -4.90 -13.53
CA GLY A 216 8.37 -5.06 -13.05
C GLY A 216 7.40 -4.02 -13.59
N ARG A 217 7.77 -3.21 -14.59
CA ARG A 217 6.92 -2.16 -15.14
C ARG A 217 5.74 -2.75 -15.90
N LEU A 218 4.53 -2.35 -15.51
CA LEU A 218 3.29 -2.69 -16.18
C LEU A 218 2.98 -1.67 -17.29
N ILE A 219 2.59 -2.15 -18.46
CA ILE A 219 2.14 -1.32 -19.58
C ILE A 219 0.69 -1.68 -19.86
N TYR A 220 -0.20 -0.75 -19.53
CA TYR A 220 -1.64 -0.93 -19.75
C TYR A 220 -1.99 -1.03 -21.22
N ARG A 221 -3.09 -1.70 -21.52
CA ARG A 221 -3.73 -1.63 -22.83
C ARG A 221 -4.17 -0.20 -23.13
N GLN A 222 -4.09 0.19 -24.40
CA GLN A 222 -4.38 1.56 -24.82
C GLN A 222 -5.83 1.97 -24.54
N ASP A 223 -6.78 1.06 -24.72
CA ASP A 223 -8.20 1.32 -24.45
C ASP A 223 -8.48 1.62 -22.96
N ILE A 224 -7.66 1.06 -22.04
CA ILE A 224 -7.74 1.37 -20.60
C ILE A 224 -7.09 2.74 -20.31
N LEU A 225 -5.98 3.06 -20.97
CA LEU A 225 -5.32 4.37 -20.81
C LEU A 225 -6.21 5.51 -21.30
N ASP A 226 -6.96 5.28 -22.37
CA ASP A 226 -7.81 6.28 -23.02
C ASP A 226 -9.24 6.32 -22.44
N ALA A 227 -9.59 5.35 -21.58
CA ALA A 227 -10.94 5.23 -21.04
C ALA A 227 -11.31 6.45 -20.19
N ASN A 228 -12.51 6.94 -20.41
CA ASN A 228 -13.12 8.03 -19.68
C ASN A 228 -14.48 7.59 -19.11
N ILE A 229 -15.17 8.50 -18.40
CA ILE A 229 -16.52 8.26 -17.89
C ILE A 229 -17.42 7.84 -19.06
N ASP A 230 -18.27 6.84 -18.82
CA ASP A 230 -19.18 6.24 -19.81
C ASP A 230 -18.51 5.52 -21.00
N GLN A 231 -17.24 5.19 -20.90
CA GLN A 231 -16.52 4.37 -21.88
C GLN A 231 -16.18 3.00 -21.28
N PRO A 232 -17.05 1.99 -21.46
CA PRO A 232 -16.84 0.67 -20.89
C PRO A 232 -15.72 -0.09 -21.62
N PHE A 233 -14.94 -0.84 -20.86
CA PHE A 233 -13.98 -1.81 -21.36
C PHE A 233 -14.09 -3.13 -20.57
N THR A 234 -13.58 -4.21 -21.14
CA THR A 234 -13.54 -5.52 -20.48
C THR A 234 -12.16 -5.75 -19.87
N ALA A 235 -12.13 -6.06 -18.58
CA ALA A 235 -10.90 -6.37 -17.84
C ALA A 235 -11.01 -7.74 -17.14
N CYS A 236 -9.92 -8.50 -17.19
CA CYS A 236 -9.68 -9.72 -16.43
C CYS A 236 -8.27 -9.65 -15.81
N PRO A 237 -8.12 -9.79 -14.49
CA PRO A 237 -9.18 -9.97 -13.49
C PRO A 237 -10.14 -8.77 -13.41
N GLY A 238 -11.34 -9.01 -12.89
CA GLY A 238 -12.29 -7.95 -12.55
C GLY A 238 -12.01 -7.38 -11.16
N ILE A 239 -12.90 -6.53 -10.64
CA ILE A 239 -12.74 -5.81 -9.36
C ILE A 239 -12.54 -6.70 -8.12
N TYR A 240 -12.95 -7.94 -8.17
CA TYR A 240 -12.67 -8.91 -7.09
C TYR A 240 -11.25 -9.49 -7.14
N GLY A 241 -10.57 -9.33 -8.27
CA GLY A 241 -9.17 -9.65 -8.45
C GLY A 241 -8.86 -11.14 -8.58
N GLY A 242 -7.56 -11.43 -8.79
CA GLY A 242 -7.00 -12.77 -8.76
C GLY A 242 -6.70 -13.26 -7.35
N HIS A 243 -6.42 -12.34 -6.44
CA HIS A 243 -6.30 -12.55 -5.01
C HIS A 243 -6.89 -11.35 -4.28
N ASN A 244 -7.45 -11.57 -3.08
CA ASN A 244 -8.04 -10.50 -2.29
C ASN A 244 -7.51 -10.58 -0.84
N TRP A 245 -8.31 -10.22 0.15
CA TRP A 245 -7.93 -10.08 1.56
C TRP A 245 -7.61 -11.40 2.30
N GLN A 246 -7.83 -12.54 1.68
CA GLN A 246 -7.50 -13.83 2.29
C GLN A 246 -6.00 -13.90 2.61
N ALA A 247 -5.68 -14.34 3.82
CA ALA A 247 -4.31 -14.43 4.27
C ALA A 247 -3.50 -15.43 3.44
N ALA A 248 -2.29 -15.05 3.09
CA ALA A 248 -1.33 -15.94 2.46
C ALA A 248 -0.46 -16.63 3.52
N ALA A 249 0.10 -17.80 3.18
CA ALA A 249 1.02 -18.54 4.03
C ALA A 249 2.20 -19.06 3.19
N TYR A 250 3.32 -19.24 3.88
CA TYR A 250 4.53 -19.88 3.34
C TYR A 250 4.88 -21.08 4.22
N ASP A 251 5.16 -22.23 3.57
CA ASP A 251 5.59 -23.49 4.20
C ASP A 251 7.05 -23.78 3.84
#